data_022580d66fe967e522f8f2458e8e0bad
#
_entry.id   022580d66fe967e522f8f2458e8e0bad
#
_cell.length_a   1.000
_cell.length_b   1.000
_cell.length_c   1.000
_cell.angle_alpha   90.00
_cell.angle_beta   90.00
_cell.angle_gamma   90.00
#
_symmetry.space_group_name_H-M   'P 1'
#
loop_
_entity.id
_entity.type
_entity.pdbx_description
1 polymer ?
#
loop_
_entity_poly.entity_id
_entity_poly.type
_entity_poly.pdbx_seq_one_letter_code
_entity_poly.pdbx_strand_id
1 'polypeptide(L)'
;MDYKIYEDIPHTDIWIRGIVLLPAAIILVTAIFTWQESLEVTLYMIGLAFLSSLVIVFIIPIKYCIYNTKIRIEFRGPFAFNIPFETVTSIGDPRWFTVGINLPTNMSQSSAIEIARKGRMSVNITPSDKKAFISNFEKAFQDWKKGKDI
;
A
#
# COMPACT_ATOMS: atom_id res chain seq x y z
N MET A 1 -4.14 19.90 16.34
CA MET A 1 -5.21 19.43 15.42
C MET A 1 -4.55 18.95 14.14
N ASP A 2 -4.79 17.70 13.70
CA ASP A 2 -4.20 17.19 12.46
C ASP A 2 -4.96 17.75 11.26
N TYR A 3 -4.24 18.39 10.33
CA TYR A 3 -4.80 18.87 9.06
C TYR A 3 -4.02 18.23 7.89
N LYS A 4 -4.75 17.97 6.81
CA LYS A 4 -4.20 17.38 5.60
C LYS A 4 -3.53 18.45 4.74
N ILE A 5 -2.27 18.20 4.33
CA ILE A 5 -1.46 19.10 3.51
C ILE A 5 -1.50 18.68 2.05
N TYR A 6 -1.43 17.38 1.78
CA TYR A 6 -1.36 16.83 0.42
C TYR A 6 -2.07 15.49 0.33
N GLU A 7 -2.65 15.21 -0.81
CA GLU A 7 -3.29 13.93 -1.15
C GLU A 7 -2.84 13.49 -2.54
N ASP A 8 -2.46 12.22 -2.64
CA ASP A 8 -2.13 11.55 -3.90
C ASP A 8 -3.02 10.32 -4.06
N ILE A 9 -3.61 10.17 -5.25
CA ILE A 9 -4.41 9.00 -5.61
C ILE A 9 -3.56 8.14 -6.55
N PRO A 10 -2.96 7.04 -6.06
CA PRO A 10 -2.07 6.23 -6.85
C PRO A 10 -2.80 5.59 -8.03
N HIS A 11 -2.15 5.61 -9.18
CA HIS A 11 -2.64 4.85 -10.33
C HIS A 11 -2.31 3.36 -10.15
N THR A 12 -3.35 2.51 -10.10
CA THR A 12 -3.14 1.06 -9.98
C THR A 12 -3.07 0.44 -11.37
N ASP A 13 -1.91 -0.11 -11.72
CA ASP A 13 -1.69 -0.79 -12.99
C ASP A 13 -2.57 -2.04 -13.14
N ILE A 14 -3.00 -2.30 -14.38
CA ILE A 14 -3.80 -3.49 -14.70
C ILE A 14 -3.05 -4.78 -14.36
N TRP A 15 -1.73 -4.79 -14.48
CA TRP A 15 -0.86 -5.93 -14.12
C TRP A 15 -0.90 -6.25 -12.64
N ILE A 16 -0.87 -5.25 -11.78
CA ILE A 16 -1.02 -5.43 -10.32
C ILE A 16 -2.38 -6.05 -10.03
N ARG A 17 -3.45 -5.54 -10.66
CA ARG A 17 -4.79 -6.12 -10.51
C ARG A 17 -4.84 -7.57 -10.99
N GLY A 18 -4.18 -7.89 -12.10
CA GLY A 18 -4.08 -9.25 -12.63
C GLY A 18 -3.35 -10.21 -11.69
N ILE A 19 -2.14 -9.84 -11.22
CA ILE A 19 -1.34 -10.64 -10.29
C ILE A 19 -2.10 -10.88 -8.99
N VAL A 20 -2.78 -9.86 -8.51
CA VAL A 20 -3.57 -9.89 -7.29
C VAL A 20 -4.79 -10.84 -7.40
N LEU A 21 -5.41 -10.92 -8.55
CA LEU A 21 -6.56 -11.81 -8.80
C LEU A 21 -6.14 -13.22 -9.22
N LEU A 22 -4.88 -13.42 -9.58
CA LEU A 22 -4.37 -14.72 -10.06
C LEU A 22 -4.63 -15.89 -9.09
N PRO A 23 -4.36 -15.77 -7.76
CA PRO A 23 -4.64 -16.86 -6.82
C PRO A 23 -6.12 -17.25 -6.81
N ALA A 24 -7.01 -16.28 -6.82
CA ALA A 24 -8.46 -16.54 -6.86
C ALA A 24 -8.86 -17.22 -8.17
N ALA A 25 -8.30 -16.81 -9.31
CA ALA A 25 -8.54 -17.44 -10.60
C ALA A 25 -8.06 -18.89 -10.62
N ILE A 26 -6.87 -19.18 -10.08
CA ILE A 26 -6.35 -20.55 -9.97
C ILE A 26 -7.29 -21.41 -9.11
N ILE A 27 -7.73 -20.91 -7.95
CA ILE A 27 -8.64 -21.64 -7.06
C ILE A 27 -9.98 -21.93 -7.77
N LEU A 28 -10.53 -20.96 -8.51
CA LEU A 28 -11.78 -21.15 -9.26
C LEU A 28 -11.63 -22.17 -10.38
N VAL A 29 -10.50 -22.15 -11.11
CA VAL A 29 -10.22 -23.16 -12.14
C VAL A 29 -10.13 -24.55 -11.51
N THR A 30 -9.44 -24.69 -10.40
CA THR A 30 -9.35 -25.97 -9.67
C THR A 30 -10.74 -26.44 -9.21
N ALA A 31 -11.60 -25.55 -8.73
CA ALA A 31 -12.95 -25.88 -8.32
C ALA A 31 -13.80 -26.46 -9.48
N ILE A 32 -13.58 -26.01 -10.72
CA ILE A 32 -14.25 -26.55 -11.90
C ILE A 32 -13.84 -28.02 -12.14
N PHE A 33 -12.57 -28.36 -11.95
CA PHE A 33 -12.10 -29.73 -12.13
C PHE A 33 -12.55 -30.67 -11.01
N THR A 34 -12.71 -30.19 -9.79
CA THR A 34 -13.15 -31.00 -8.63
C THR A 34 -14.68 -31.11 -8.52
N TRP A 35 -15.43 -30.40 -9.35
CA TRP A 35 -16.91 -30.41 -9.32
C TRP A 35 -17.54 -31.80 -9.41
N GLN A 36 -16.97 -32.69 -10.25
CA GLN A 36 -17.45 -34.04 -10.46
C GLN A 36 -17.04 -35.02 -9.35
N GLU A 37 -16.00 -34.68 -8.57
CA GLU A 37 -15.48 -35.58 -7.55
C GLU A 37 -16.13 -35.32 -6.19
N SER A 38 -16.31 -34.07 -5.79
CA SER A 38 -16.89 -33.69 -4.50
C SER A 38 -17.46 -32.28 -4.51
N LEU A 39 -18.76 -32.17 -4.32
CA LEU A 39 -19.45 -30.88 -4.18
C LEU A 39 -18.96 -30.11 -2.95
N GLU A 40 -18.67 -30.78 -1.85
CA GLU A 40 -18.19 -30.16 -0.62
C GLU A 40 -16.84 -29.48 -0.85
N VAL A 41 -15.86 -30.16 -1.44
CA VAL A 41 -14.54 -29.59 -1.77
C VAL A 41 -14.69 -28.40 -2.73
N THR A 42 -15.55 -28.50 -3.71
CA THR A 42 -15.81 -27.40 -4.65
C THR A 42 -16.35 -26.16 -3.96
N LEU A 43 -17.29 -26.29 -3.03
CA LEU A 43 -17.83 -25.18 -2.24
C LEU A 43 -16.77 -24.54 -1.34
N TYR A 44 -15.90 -25.34 -0.72
CA TYR A 44 -14.74 -24.81 0.03
C TYR A 44 -13.80 -23.99 -0.86
N MET A 45 -13.48 -24.48 -2.04
CA MET A 45 -12.61 -23.77 -2.99
C MET A 45 -13.22 -22.43 -3.43
N ILE A 46 -14.51 -22.40 -3.76
CA ILE A 46 -15.22 -21.17 -4.12
C ILE A 46 -15.19 -20.17 -2.95
N GLY A 47 -15.48 -20.63 -1.73
CA GLY A 47 -15.40 -19.81 -0.52
C GLY A 47 -14.02 -19.23 -0.28
N LEU A 48 -12.97 -20.04 -0.47
CA LEU A 48 -11.58 -19.61 -0.33
C LEU A 48 -11.17 -18.59 -1.41
N ALA A 49 -11.61 -18.80 -2.67
CA ALA A 49 -11.38 -17.85 -3.75
C ALA A 49 -12.05 -16.49 -3.48
N PHE A 50 -13.27 -16.52 -2.97
CA PHE A 50 -13.98 -15.30 -2.58
C PHE A 50 -13.29 -14.58 -1.43
N LEU A 51 -12.92 -15.30 -0.37
CA LEU A 51 -12.25 -14.71 0.80
C LEU A 51 -10.88 -14.12 0.43
N SER A 52 -10.07 -14.84 -0.37
CA SER A 52 -8.78 -14.35 -0.83
C SER A 52 -8.92 -13.08 -1.68
N SER A 53 -9.87 -13.05 -2.60
CA SER A 53 -10.17 -11.86 -3.43
C SER A 53 -10.56 -10.65 -2.56
N LEU A 54 -11.38 -10.88 -1.54
CA LEU A 54 -11.81 -9.83 -0.61
C LEU A 54 -10.62 -9.25 0.16
N VAL A 55 -9.78 -10.10 0.74
CA VAL A 55 -8.57 -9.67 1.48
C VAL A 55 -7.65 -8.83 0.59
N ILE A 56 -7.43 -9.27 -0.64
CA ILE A 56 -6.54 -8.58 -1.59
C ILE A 56 -7.07 -7.21 -1.97
N VAL A 57 -8.39 -7.09 -2.23
CA VAL A 57 -9.03 -5.79 -2.54
C VAL A 57 -8.83 -4.78 -1.40
N PHE A 58 -8.82 -5.24 -0.14
CA PHE A 58 -8.61 -4.38 1.02
C PHE A 58 -7.14 -4.00 1.26
N ILE A 59 -6.16 -4.74 0.73
CA ILE A 59 -4.73 -4.46 0.91
C ILE A 59 -4.21 -3.40 -0.07
N ILE A 60 -4.89 -3.17 -1.20
CA ILE A 60 -4.45 -2.18 -2.19
C ILE A 60 -4.71 -0.77 -1.68
N PRO A 61 -3.67 0.08 -1.58
CA PRO A 61 -3.83 1.47 -1.19
C PRO A 61 -4.68 2.22 -2.22
N ILE A 62 -5.56 3.08 -1.73
CA ILE A 62 -6.38 3.96 -2.58
C ILE A 62 -5.92 5.42 -2.52
N LYS A 63 -5.26 5.81 -1.40
CA LYS A 63 -4.77 7.18 -1.22
C LYS A 63 -3.53 7.21 -0.34
N TYR A 64 -2.65 8.15 -0.66
CA TYR A 64 -1.53 8.56 0.17
C TYR A 64 -1.76 10.00 0.62
N CYS A 65 -1.90 10.22 1.91
CA CYS A 65 -2.17 11.54 2.48
C CYS A 65 -0.99 11.98 3.36
N ILE A 66 -0.55 13.22 3.20
CA ILE A 66 0.43 13.86 4.06
C ILE A 66 -0.32 14.82 4.98
N TYR A 67 -0.21 14.60 6.28
CA TYR A 67 -0.69 15.48 7.32
C TYR A 67 0.46 16.27 7.94
N ASN A 68 0.14 17.24 8.79
CA ASN A 68 1.14 18.02 9.51
C ASN A 68 1.99 17.23 10.53
N THR A 69 1.61 15.98 10.87
CA THR A 69 2.31 15.15 11.88
C THR A 69 2.64 13.74 11.39
N LYS A 70 2.07 13.31 10.27
CA LYS A 70 2.15 11.92 9.80
C LYS A 70 1.89 11.78 8.31
N ILE A 71 2.35 10.66 7.74
CA ILE A 71 1.86 10.14 6.47
C ILE A 71 0.78 9.12 6.79
N ARG A 72 -0.33 9.17 6.06
CA ARG A 72 -1.43 8.21 6.16
C ARG A 72 -1.67 7.53 4.83
N ILE A 73 -1.63 6.21 4.84
CA ILE A 73 -1.94 5.36 3.70
C ILE A 73 -3.35 4.82 3.92
N GLU A 74 -4.27 5.17 3.05
CA GLU A 74 -5.66 4.74 3.12
C GLU A 74 -5.89 3.56 2.19
N PHE A 75 -6.53 2.53 2.72
CA PHE A 75 -6.96 1.35 2.00
C PHE A 75 -8.48 1.40 1.76
N ARG A 76 -8.99 0.46 0.99
CA ARG A 76 -10.44 0.34 0.86
C ARG A 76 -11.06 -0.04 2.21
N GLY A 77 -12.15 0.64 2.58
CA GLY A 77 -12.87 0.43 3.84
C GLY A 77 -12.30 1.26 4.99
N PRO A 78 -12.42 0.79 6.24
CA PRO A 78 -12.05 1.55 7.44
C PRO A 78 -10.55 1.51 7.75
N PHE A 79 -9.76 0.81 6.94
CA PHE A 79 -8.35 0.57 7.23
C PHE A 79 -7.47 1.72 6.75
N ALA A 80 -6.54 2.14 7.61
CA ALA A 80 -5.51 3.10 7.26
C ALA A 80 -4.23 2.77 8.03
N PHE A 81 -3.08 2.98 7.37
CA PHE A 81 -1.78 2.82 7.98
C PHE A 81 -1.15 4.19 8.21
N ASN A 82 -0.87 4.51 9.47
CA ASN A 82 -0.30 5.80 9.86
C ASN A 82 1.21 5.66 10.11
N ILE A 83 2.00 6.57 9.55
CA ILE A 83 3.44 6.68 9.73
C ILE A 83 3.70 8.04 10.39
N PRO A 84 3.87 8.11 11.72
CA PRO A 84 4.18 9.35 12.42
C PRO A 84 5.55 9.89 11.99
N PHE A 85 5.68 11.20 11.82
CA PHE A 85 6.92 11.86 11.40
C PHE A 85 8.09 11.60 12.36
N GLU A 86 7.82 11.45 13.64
CA GLU A 86 8.84 11.11 14.65
C GLU A 86 9.56 9.78 14.38
N THR A 87 8.91 8.88 13.62
CA THR A 87 9.50 7.59 13.24
C THR A 87 10.24 7.64 11.91
N VAL A 88 10.02 8.67 11.09
CA VAL A 88 10.62 8.80 9.76
C VAL A 88 12.05 9.28 9.88
N THR A 89 12.98 8.55 9.28
CA THR A 89 14.39 8.91 9.22
C THR A 89 14.78 9.53 7.88
N SER A 90 14.25 8.99 6.79
CA SER A 90 14.47 9.51 5.44
C SER A 90 13.35 9.06 4.50
N ILE A 91 13.20 9.80 3.40
CA ILE A 91 12.34 9.47 2.27
C ILE A 91 13.16 9.60 0.99
N GLY A 92 12.98 8.69 0.07
CA GLY A 92 13.76 8.73 -1.18
C GLY A 92 13.58 7.49 -2.05
N ASP A 93 14.55 7.25 -2.91
CA ASP A 93 14.53 6.07 -3.78
C ASP A 93 14.68 4.78 -2.96
N PRO A 94 13.92 3.72 -3.31
CA PRO A 94 14.03 2.45 -2.62
C PRO A 94 15.43 1.84 -2.82
N ARG A 95 16.00 1.33 -1.75
CA ARG A 95 17.24 0.58 -1.81
C ARG A 95 16.97 -0.82 -2.38
N TRP A 96 17.90 -1.36 -3.17
CA TRP A 96 17.76 -2.62 -3.89
C TRP A 96 17.36 -3.84 -3.01
N PHE A 97 17.70 -3.83 -1.72
CA PHE A 97 17.45 -4.92 -0.77
C PHE A 97 16.80 -4.44 0.54
N THR A 98 15.78 -3.58 0.46
CA THR A 98 15.12 -3.16 1.70
C THR A 98 14.07 -4.16 2.11
N VAL A 99 14.27 -4.78 3.29
CA VAL A 99 13.22 -5.56 3.96
C VAL A 99 12.20 -4.57 4.51
N GLY A 100 11.04 -4.51 3.89
CA GLY A 100 10.02 -3.54 4.25
C GLY A 100 8.60 -3.97 3.87
N ILE A 101 7.64 -3.16 4.27
CA ILE A 101 6.25 -3.30 3.85
C ILE A 101 6.13 -2.70 2.46
N ASN A 102 5.92 -3.55 1.45
CA ASN A 102 5.75 -3.12 0.08
C ASN A 102 4.26 -2.95 -0.23
N LEU A 103 3.88 -1.73 -0.60
CA LEU A 103 2.52 -1.36 -0.98
C LEU A 103 2.50 -0.76 -2.41
N PRO A 104 2.99 -1.52 -3.41
CA PRO A 104 3.06 -1.02 -4.77
C PRO A 104 1.66 -0.97 -5.38
N THR A 105 1.36 0.11 -6.09
CA THR A 105 0.17 0.23 -6.94
C THR A 105 0.53 0.16 -8.42
N ASN A 106 1.82 0.30 -8.75
CA ASN A 106 2.36 0.08 -10.09
C ASN A 106 3.69 -0.69 -10.04
N MET A 107 4.10 -1.26 -11.17
CA MET A 107 5.34 -2.04 -11.28
C MET A 107 6.57 -1.17 -11.60
N SER A 108 6.41 0.13 -11.78
CA SER A 108 7.51 1.02 -12.11
C SER A 108 8.36 1.33 -10.87
N GLN A 109 9.59 0.85 -10.86
CA GLN A 109 10.54 1.19 -9.79
C GLN A 109 10.88 2.69 -9.76
N SER A 110 10.78 3.39 -10.89
CA SER A 110 11.07 4.82 -10.96
C SER A 110 10.06 5.67 -10.20
N SER A 111 8.83 5.20 -10.00
CA SER A 111 7.79 5.87 -9.20
C SER A 111 7.78 5.45 -7.73
N ALA A 112 8.54 4.43 -7.38
CA ALA A 112 8.59 3.95 -6.00
C ALA A 112 9.34 4.92 -5.07
N ILE A 113 8.87 5.01 -3.83
CA ILE A 113 9.46 5.78 -2.74
C ILE A 113 9.60 4.86 -1.52
N GLU A 114 10.77 4.88 -0.93
CA GLU A 114 11.02 4.26 0.37
C GLU A 114 10.89 5.30 1.48
N ILE A 115 10.07 4.99 2.48
CA ILE A 115 9.96 5.73 3.73
C ILE A 115 10.70 4.92 4.80
N ALA A 116 11.94 5.31 5.08
CA ALA A 116 12.74 4.66 6.11
C ALA A 116 12.29 5.11 7.50
N ARG A 117 12.22 4.17 8.45
CA ARG A 117 11.70 4.43 9.80
C ARG A 117 12.69 3.94 10.87
N LYS A 118 12.80 4.69 11.96
CA LYS A 118 13.66 4.35 13.10
C LYS A 118 13.06 3.15 13.87
N GLY A 119 13.84 2.06 13.98
CA GLY A 119 13.45 0.88 14.74
C GLY A 119 12.25 0.10 14.20
N ARG A 120 11.84 0.36 12.95
CA ARG A 120 10.71 -0.30 12.28
C ARG A 120 11.05 -0.61 10.83
N MET A 121 10.30 -1.52 10.23
CA MET A 121 10.42 -1.82 8.80
C MET A 121 10.13 -0.56 7.97
N SER A 122 10.90 -0.33 6.91
CA SER A 122 10.61 0.69 5.91
C SER A 122 9.29 0.40 5.19
N VAL A 123 8.70 1.43 4.61
CA VAL A 123 7.46 1.30 3.83
C VAL A 123 7.74 1.82 2.43
N ASN A 124 7.47 0.99 1.43
CA ASN A 124 7.58 1.35 0.03
C ASN A 124 6.20 1.63 -0.52
N ILE A 125 6.04 2.79 -1.14
CA ILE A 125 4.81 3.27 -1.79
C ILE A 125 5.11 3.71 -3.21
N THR A 126 4.09 3.78 -4.05
CA THR A 126 4.19 4.24 -5.45
C THR A 126 3.16 5.34 -5.71
N PRO A 127 3.44 6.59 -5.30
CA PRO A 127 2.54 7.70 -5.59
C PRO A 127 2.45 7.96 -7.10
N SER A 128 1.39 8.62 -7.54
CA SER A 128 1.21 9.00 -8.94
C SER A 128 2.19 10.08 -9.37
N ASP A 129 2.47 11.04 -8.48
CA ASP A 129 3.51 12.06 -8.67
C ASP A 129 4.56 11.99 -7.55
N LYS A 130 5.64 11.26 -7.82
CA LYS A 130 6.76 11.09 -6.90
C LYS A 130 7.40 12.40 -6.47
N LYS A 131 7.61 13.33 -7.42
CA LYS A 131 8.28 14.61 -7.14
C LYS A 131 7.41 15.50 -6.26
N ALA A 132 6.14 15.63 -6.61
CA ALA A 132 5.19 16.38 -5.82
C ALA A 132 5.03 15.79 -4.42
N PHE A 133 4.96 14.45 -4.30
CA PHE A 133 4.86 13.78 -3.00
C PHE A 133 6.06 14.07 -2.10
N ILE A 134 7.29 13.91 -2.62
CA ILE A 134 8.53 14.16 -1.86
C ILE A 134 8.61 15.65 -1.43
N SER A 135 8.34 16.58 -2.35
CA SER A 135 8.39 18.02 -2.06
C SER A 135 7.40 18.43 -0.96
N ASN A 136 6.15 17.94 -1.04
CA ASN A 136 5.15 18.23 -0.01
C ASN A 136 5.48 17.57 1.33
N PHE A 137 6.06 16.36 1.30
CA PHE A 137 6.52 15.70 2.51
C PHE A 137 7.66 16.49 3.18
N GLU A 138 8.69 16.88 2.42
CA GLU A 138 9.82 17.62 2.96
C GLU A 138 9.39 18.93 3.61
N LYS A 139 8.48 19.67 2.95
CA LYS A 139 7.90 20.89 3.52
C LYS A 139 7.17 20.61 4.82
N ALA A 140 6.25 19.64 4.83
CA ALA A 140 5.49 19.27 6.01
C ALA A 140 6.39 18.79 7.15
N PHE A 141 7.44 18.03 6.83
CA PHE A 141 8.39 17.50 7.81
C PHE A 141 9.28 18.59 8.40
N GLN A 142 9.71 19.57 7.61
CA GLN A 142 10.46 20.72 8.10
C GLN A 142 9.61 21.61 9.02
N ASP A 143 8.35 21.86 8.65
CA ASP A 143 7.44 22.66 9.48
C ASP A 143 7.14 21.94 10.80
N TRP A 144 6.99 20.62 10.77
CA TRP A 144 6.82 19.82 11.98
C TRP A 144 8.05 19.86 12.90
N LYS A 145 9.27 19.81 12.33
CA LYS A 145 10.52 19.94 13.12
C LYS A 145 10.60 21.31 13.81
N LYS A 146 10.36 22.39 13.07
CA LYS A 146 10.36 23.75 13.62
C LYS A 146 9.36 23.92 14.77
N GLY A 147 8.19 23.28 14.69
CA GLY A 147 7.19 23.32 15.74
C GLY A 147 7.53 22.51 17.00
N LYS A 148 8.57 21.63 16.95
CA LYS A 148 9.07 20.89 18.10
C LYS A 148 10.19 21.61 18.86
N ASP A 149 10.87 22.54 18.20
CA ASP A 149 12.01 23.29 18.76
C ASP A 149 11.59 24.56 19.54
N ILE A 150 10.26 24.73 19.72
CA ILE A 150 9.65 25.78 20.53
C ILE A 150 9.05 25.16 21.79
#